data_d8f4ea5720383b7bb0e9b16954b90276
#
_entry.id   d8f4ea5720383b7bb0e9b16954b90276
#
_cell.length_a   1.000
_cell.length_b   1.000
_cell.length_c   1.000
_cell.angle_alpha   90.00
_cell.angle_beta   90.00
_cell.angle_gamma   90.00
#
_symmetry.space_group_name_H-M   'P 1'
#
loop_
_entity.id
_entity.type
_entity.pdbx_description
1 polymer ?
#
loop_
_entity_poly.entity_id
_entity_poly.type
_entity_poly.pdbx_seq_one_letter_code
_entity_poly.pdbx_strand_id
1 'polypeptide(L)'
;MADEINAVEIFEIAQQIERDAAAFYQEAALNTDNLEGRELLWKLAEWELQHERKYAKMKRTILDELKDKNVRASASGEYKALASLSVFAMEANPLRVFTSKTALWEILEEAVRKEKDSIRYFEALFNFAADKIAVKQIERVIEEEKHHVATLQEALDK
;
A
#
# COMPACT_ATOMS: atom_id res chain seq x y z
N MET A 1 15.77 22.07 4.29
CA MET A 1 14.68 21.60 5.17
C MET A 1 14.03 20.38 4.56
N ALA A 2 13.88 19.33 5.32
CA ALA A 2 13.07 18.21 4.89
C ALA A 2 11.64 18.71 4.70
N ASP A 3 11.04 18.40 3.57
CA ASP A 3 9.65 18.74 3.32
C ASP A 3 8.76 17.98 4.30
N GLU A 4 7.88 18.72 4.97
CA GLU A 4 6.89 18.12 5.85
C GLU A 4 5.75 17.53 5.05
N ILE A 5 5.24 16.40 5.50
CA ILE A 5 4.15 15.68 4.85
C ILE A 5 2.81 16.05 5.50
N ASN A 6 1.83 16.44 4.72
CA ASN A 6 0.50 16.79 5.23
C ASN A 6 -0.47 15.59 5.16
N ALA A 7 -1.62 15.73 5.80
CA ALA A 7 -2.63 14.67 5.90
C ALA A 7 -3.13 14.18 4.53
N VAL A 8 -3.24 15.05 3.54
CA VAL A 8 -3.69 14.69 2.18
C VAL A 8 -2.62 13.86 1.46
N GLU A 9 -1.36 14.29 1.59
CA GLU A 9 -0.22 13.60 0.99
C GLU A 9 -0.07 12.16 1.52
N ILE A 10 -0.37 11.94 2.80
CA ILE A 10 -0.33 10.60 3.39
C ILE A 10 -1.29 9.65 2.66
N PHE A 11 -2.51 10.07 2.40
CA PHE A 11 -3.48 9.24 1.67
C PHE A 11 -3.12 9.09 0.20
N GLU A 12 -2.52 10.08 -0.44
CA GLU A 12 -2.02 9.94 -1.81
C GLU A 12 -0.89 8.93 -1.91
N ILE A 13 0.01 8.91 -0.92
CA ILE A 13 1.07 7.91 -0.82
C ILE A 13 0.46 6.51 -0.61
N ALA A 14 -0.50 6.39 0.32
CA ALA A 14 -1.20 5.12 0.56
C ALA A 14 -1.88 4.61 -0.71
N GLN A 15 -2.60 5.47 -1.43
CA GLN A 15 -3.21 5.10 -2.71
C GLN A 15 -2.18 4.63 -3.74
N GLN A 16 -1.01 5.29 -3.82
CA GLN A 16 0.04 4.89 -4.75
C GLN A 16 0.60 3.52 -4.42
N ILE A 17 0.84 3.24 -3.14
CA ILE A 17 1.31 1.94 -2.68
C ILE A 17 0.31 0.84 -3.07
N GLU A 18 -0.98 1.07 -2.87
CA GLU A 18 -2.02 0.09 -3.22
C GLU A 18 -2.11 -0.13 -4.74
N ARG A 19 -1.98 0.92 -5.55
CA ARG A 19 -1.93 0.79 -7.01
C ARG A 19 -0.72 -0.03 -7.46
N ASP A 20 0.44 0.22 -6.86
CA ASP A 20 1.68 -0.51 -7.17
C ASP A 20 1.56 -1.98 -6.75
N ALA A 21 0.94 -2.25 -5.61
CA ALA A 21 0.65 -3.61 -5.15
C ALA A 21 -0.29 -4.34 -6.13
N ALA A 22 -1.38 -3.70 -6.53
CA ALA A 22 -2.31 -4.27 -7.51
C ALA A 22 -1.62 -4.59 -8.83
N ALA A 23 -0.80 -3.66 -9.35
CA ALA A 23 -0.04 -3.86 -10.58
C ALA A 23 0.95 -5.02 -10.44
N PHE A 24 1.63 -5.14 -9.30
CA PHE A 24 2.54 -6.25 -8.99
C PHE A 24 1.82 -7.61 -9.07
N TYR A 25 0.67 -7.73 -8.41
CA TYR A 25 -0.09 -8.98 -8.40
C TYR A 25 -0.71 -9.29 -9.77
N GLN A 26 -1.16 -8.29 -10.52
CA GLN A 26 -1.68 -8.47 -11.88
C GLN A 26 -0.58 -8.99 -12.82
N GLU A 27 0.60 -8.40 -12.79
CA GLU A 27 1.74 -8.84 -13.59
C GLU A 27 2.15 -10.26 -13.23
N ALA A 28 2.22 -10.57 -11.94
CA ALA A 28 2.51 -11.94 -11.48
C ALA A 28 1.45 -12.93 -11.96
N ALA A 29 0.17 -12.58 -11.93
CA ALA A 29 -0.92 -13.41 -12.42
C ALA A 29 -0.81 -13.71 -13.90
N LEU A 30 -0.39 -12.74 -14.70
CA LEU A 30 -0.19 -12.91 -16.15
C LEU A 30 1.00 -13.83 -16.49
N ASN A 31 1.95 -13.95 -15.58
CA ASN A 31 3.21 -14.66 -15.81
C ASN A 31 3.31 -16.02 -15.08
N THR A 32 2.26 -16.46 -14.39
CA THR A 32 2.24 -17.76 -13.73
C THR A 32 1.38 -18.76 -14.51
N ASP A 33 1.86 -19.99 -14.64
CA ASP A 33 1.14 -21.09 -15.26
C ASP A 33 0.27 -21.89 -14.27
N ASN A 34 0.47 -21.67 -12.96
CA ASN A 34 -0.32 -22.30 -11.92
C ASN A 34 -1.69 -21.62 -11.84
N LEU A 35 -2.76 -22.35 -12.16
CA LEU A 35 -4.13 -21.81 -12.20
C LEU A 35 -4.60 -21.29 -10.85
N GLU A 36 -4.38 -22.04 -9.77
CA GLU A 36 -4.77 -21.62 -8.42
C GLU A 36 -3.98 -20.39 -7.95
N GLY A 37 -2.69 -20.37 -8.25
CA GLY A 37 -1.82 -19.23 -8.00
C GLY A 37 -2.28 -17.98 -8.75
N ARG A 38 -2.65 -18.16 -10.01
CA ARG A 38 -3.18 -17.07 -10.86
C ARG A 38 -4.48 -16.49 -10.27
N GLU A 39 -5.40 -17.34 -9.86
CA GLU A 39 -6.66 -16.92 -9.22
C GLU A 39 -6.41 -16.15 -7.92
N LEU A 40 -5.50 -16.64 -7.09
CA LEU A 40 -5.12 -15.98 -5.84
C LEU A 40 -4.51 -14.59 -6.12
N LEU A 41 -3.59 -14.51 -7.09
CA LEU A 41 -2.95 -13.24 -7.45
C LEU A 41 -3.95 -12.22 -8.00
N TRP A 42 -4.93 -12.65 -8.80
CA TRP A 42 -6.02 -11.76 -9.25
C TRP A 42 -6.89 -11.28 -8.09
N LYS A 43 -7.19 -12.15 -7.12
CA LYS A 43 -7.95 -11.77 -5.91
C LYS A 43 -7.17 -10.77 -5.06
N LEU A 44 -5.87 -10.97 -4.89
CA LEU A 44 -5.01 -10.03 -4.19
C LEU A 44 -4.98 -8.67 -4.90
N ALA A 45 -4.83 -8.66 -6.23
CA ALA A 45 -4.85 -7.43 -7.00
C ALA A 45 -6.17 -6.65 -6.83
N GLU A 46 -7.31 -7.31 -6.90
CA GLU A 46 -8.61 -6.68 -6.69
C GLU A 46 -8.76 -6.16 -5.25
N TRP A 47 -8.24 -6.89 -4.29
CA TRP A 47 -8.24 -6.49 -2.87
C TRP A 47 -7.45 -5.19 -2.68
N GLU A 48 -6.26 -5.07 -3.27
CA GLU A 48 -5.47 -3.84 -3.23
C GLU A 48 -6.20 -2.65 -3.87
N LEU A 49 -6.91 -2.88 -4.97
CA LEU A 49 -7.73 -1.83 -5.60
C LEU A 49 -8.89 -1.38 -4.70
N GLN A 50 -9.44 -2.27 -3.88
CA GLN A 50 -10.45 -1.90 -2.88
C GLN A 50 -9.84 -1.02 -1.77
N HIS A 51 -8.63 -1.32 -1.32
CA HIS A 51 -7.90 -0.50 -0.35
C HIS A 51 -7.58 0.88 -0.94
N GLU A 52 -7.15 0.93 -2.19
CA GLU A 52 -6.90 2.19 -2.90
C GLU A 52 -8.15 3.08 -2.90
N ARG A 53 -9.33 2.53 -3.20
CA ARG A 53 -10.61 3.25 -3.17
C ARG A 53 -10.95 3.72 -1.75
N LYS A 54 -10.64 2.93 -0.75
CA LYS A 54 -10.85 3.28 0.66
C LYS A 54 -9.98 4.49 1.05
N TYR A 55 -8.72 4.48 0.70
CA TYR A 55 -7.82 5.61 0.95
C TYR A 55 -8.22 6.86 0.15
N ALA A 56 -8.71 6.70 -1.07
CA ALA A 56 -9.26 7.80 -1.86
C ALA A 56 -10.46 8.46 -1.15
N LYS A 57 -11.32 7.66 -0.55
CA LYS A 57 -12.46 8.14 0.25
C LYS A 57 -12.01 8.89 1.51
N MET A 58 -11.03 8.33 2.22
CA MET A 58 -10.46 8.97 3.42
C MET A 58 -9.80 10.30 3.07
N LYS A 59 -9.10 10.37 1.94
CA LYS A 59 -8.53 11.62 1.42
C LYS A 59 -9.60 12.67 1.17
N ARG A 60 -10.71 12.31 0.50
CA ARG A 60 -11.81 13.24 0.26
C ARG A 60 -12.41 13.78 1.56
N THR A 61 -12.60 12.92 2.55
CA THR A 61 -13.11 13.31 3.87
C THR A 61 -12.18 14.34 4.53
N ILE A 62 -10.87 14.12 4.50
CA ILE A 62 -9.89 15.05 5.05
C ILE A 62 -9.87 16.37 4.26
N LEU A 63 -9.94 16.33 2.94
CA LEU A 63 -10.02 17.53 2.12
C LEU A 63 -11.26 18.38 2.47
N ASP A 64 -12.40 17.74 2.68
CA ASP A 64 -13.63 18.44 3.10
C ASP A 64 -13.50 19.06 4.49
N GLU A 65 -12.88 18.36 5.44
CA GLU A 65 -12.64 18.88 6.80
C GLU A 65 -11.63 20.04 6.81
N LEU A 66 -10.66 20.04 5.89
CA LEU A 66 -9.60 21.05 5.79
C LEU A 66 -9.95 22.23 4.86
N LYS A 67 -11.12 22.21 4.22
CA LYS A 67 -11.54 23.18 3.20
C LYS A 67 -11.42 24.63 3.64
N ASP A 68 -11.63 24.91 4.92
CA ASP A 68 -11.59 26.25 5.50
C ASP A 68 -10.21 26.63 6.10
N LYS A 69 -9.21 25.74 6.00
CA LYS A 69 -7.92 25.89 6.70
C LYS A 69 -6.71 26.20 5.80
N ASN A 70 -6.92 26.52 4.54
CA ASN A 70 -5.85 26.86 3.57
C ASN A 70 -4.71 25.85 3.48
N VAL A 71 -5.02 24.56 3.56
CA VAL A 71 -4.03 23.50 3.44
C VAL A 71 -3.77 23.19 1.97
N ARG A 72 -2.51 23.07 1.57
CA ARG A 72 -2.15 22.61 0.23
C ARG A 72 -2.70 21.21 -0.01
N ALA A 73 -3.49 21.09 -1.09
CA ALA A 73 -4.16 19.85 -1.46
C ALA A 73 -3.33 18.96 -2.41
N SER A 74 -2.11 19.37 -2.77
CA SER A 74 -1.27 18.64 -3.73
C SER A 74 -0.07 18.00 -3.04
N ALA A 75 0.07 16.70 -3.21
CA ALA A 75 1.25 15.97 -2.81
C ALA A 75 2.44 16.32 -3.69
N SER A 76 3.60 16.37 -3.08
CA SER A 76 4.85 16.36 -3.81
C SER A 76 4.99 15.01 -4.54
N GLY A 77 5.28 15.05 -5.84
CA GLY A 77 5.54 13.85 -6.64
C GLY A 77 6.72 13.03 -6.12
N GLU A 78 7.61 13.68 -5.37
CA GLU A 78 8.78 13.07 -4.73
C GLU A 78 8.39 12.03 -3.67
N TYR A 79 7.43 12.34 -2.80
CA TYR A 79 6.95 11.36 -1.81
C TYR A 79 6.30 10.15 -2.44
N LYS A 80 5.53 10.33 -3.51
CA LYS A 80 4.92 9.23 -4.26
C LYS A 80 5.98 8.33 -4.90
N ALA A 81 7.02 8.93 -5.50
CA ALA A 81 8.12 8.20 -6.09
C ALA A 81 8.91 7.40 -5.03
N LEU A 82 9.17 8.01 -3.88
CA LEU A 82 9.85 7.33 -2.77
C LEU A 82 9.01 6.17 -2.21
N ALA A 83 7.71 6.33 -2.11
CA ALA A 83 6.81 5.26 -1.67
C ALA A 83 6.86 4.05 -2.60
N SER A 84 6.74 4.28 -3.90
CA SER A 84 6.84 3.23 -4.92
C SER A 84 8.17 2.49 -4.83
N LEU A 85 9.28 3.22 -4.74
CA LEU A 85 10.61 2.65 -4.63
C LEU A 85 10.81 1.86 -3.33
N SER A 86 10.21 2.30 -2.24
CA SER A 86 10.42 1.69 -0.92
C SER A 86 9.69 0.37 -0.72
N VAL A 87 8.55 0.18 -1.36
CA VAL A 87 7.68 -0.98 -1.09
C VAL A 87 7.66 -1.99 -2.23
N PHE A 88 7.45 -1.56 -3.47
CA PHE A 88 7.22 -2.47 -4.60
C PHE A 88 8.24 -2.36 -5.73
N ALA A 89 8.69 -1.15 -6.07
CA ALA A 89 9.51 -0.92 -7.26
C ALA A 89 10.95 -1.41 -7.14
N MET A 90 11.50 -1.48 -5.92
CA MET A 90 12.84 -2.03 -5.67
C MET A 90 12.88 -3.54 -5.63
N GLU A 91 11.74 -4.17 -5.56
CA GLU A 91 11.65 -5.62 -5.57
C GLU A 91 12.03 -6.15 -6.96
N ALA A 92 12.59 -7.34 -6.96
CA ALA A 92 12.85 -8.05 -8.18
C ALA A 92 11.57 -8.21 -9.02
N ASN A 93 11.72 -8.29 -10.33
CA ASN A 93 10.65 -8.63 -11.26
C ASN A 93 9.72 -9.69 -10.64
N PRO A 94 8.39 -9.53 -10.66
CA PRO A 94 7.42 -10.53 -10.16
C PRO A 94 7.70 -11.96 -10.67
N LEU A 95 8.25 -12.09 -11.85
CA LEU A 95 8.67 -13.39 -12.42
C LEU A 95 9.76 -14.10 -11.61
N ARG A 96 10.55 -13.37 -10.83
CA ARG A 96 11.57 -13.96 -9.94
C ARG A 96 10.96 -14.43 -8.63
N VAL A 97 9.85 -13.84 -8.22
CA VAL A 97 9.16 -14.16 -6.96
C VAL A 97 8.20 -15.31 -7.18
N PHE A 98 7.39 -15.23 -8.24
CA PHE A 98 6.35 -16.21 -8.51
C PHE A 98 6.59 -16.94 -9.83
N THR A 99 6.80 -18.25 -9.74
CA THR A 99 6.94 -19.14 -10.87
C THR A 99 5.75 -20.12 -10.93
N SER A 100 5.66 -20.93 -11.97
CA SER A 100 4.65 -22.00 -12.07
C SER A 100 4.74 -23.02 -10.92
N LYS A 101 5.88 -23.08 -10.23
CA LYS A 101 6.13 -23.99 -9.10
C LYS A 101 5.88 -23.33 -7.74
N THR A 102 5.58 -22.03 -7.70
CA THR A 102 5.35 -21.31 -6.46
C THR A 102 4.05 -21.79 -5.82
N ALA A 103 4.13 -22.23 -4.57
CA ALA A 103 2.96 -22.65 -3.81
C ALA A 103 2.11 -21.46 -3.34
N LEU A 104 0.82 -21.70 -3.11
CA LEU A 104 -0.10 -20.65 -2.66
C LEU A 104 0.35 -19.98 -1.36
N TRP A 105 0.86 -20.77 -0.42
CA TRP A 105 1.34 -20.23 0.85
C TRP A 105 2.55 -19.29 0.67
N GLU A 106 3.42 -19.55 -0.32
CA GLU A 106 4.55 -18.65 -0.64
C GLU A 106 4.06 -17.31 -1.17
N ILE A 107 2.99 -17.31 -1.98
CA ILE A 107 2.35 -16.09 -2.48
C ILE A 107 1.78 -15.27 -1.30
N LEU A 108 1.07 -15.94 -0.39
CA LEU A 108 0.51 -15.30 0.80
C LEU A 108 1.59 -14.76 1.75
N GLU A 109 2.68 -15.50 1.95
CA GLU A 109 3.82 -15.02 2.74
C GLU A 109 4.44 -13.77 2.15
N GLU A 110 4.60 -13.73 0.84
CA GLU A 110 5.12 -12.54 0.15
C GLU A 110 4.16 -11.35 0.31
N ALA A 111 2.85 -11.60 0.20
CA ALA A 111 1.84 -10.57 0.44
C ALA A 111 1.92 -10.02 1.88
N VAL A 112 2.04 -10.89 2.88
CA VAL A 112 2.23 -10.47 4.29
C VAL A 112 3.50 -9.63 4.44
N ARG A 113 4.59 -10.03 3.81
CA ARG A 113 5.85 -9.29 3.86
C ARG A 113 5.69 -7.89 3.28
N LYS A 114 5.01 -7.75 2.15
CA LYS A 114 4.72 -6.46 1.51
C LYS A 114 3.90 -5.53 2.42
N GLU A 115 2.87 -6.06 3.06
CA GLU A 115 2.06 -5.29 4.00
C GLU A 115 2.87 -4.81 5.22
N LYS A 116 3.73 -5.67 5.75
CA LYS A 116 4.64 -5.30 6.84
C LYS A 116 5.65 -4.23 6.42
N ASP A 117 6.13 -4.28 5.19
CA ASP A 117 7.02 -3.25 4.63
C ASP A 117 6.27 -1.91 4.49
N SER A 118 5.01 -1.93 4.09
CA SER A 118 4.14 -0.73 4.06
C SER A 118 4.01 -0.12 5.46
N ILE A 119 3.76 -0.94 6.49
CA ILE A 119 3.67 -0.47 7.88
C ILE A 119 4.97 0.23 8.28
N ARG A 120 6.11 -0.38 8.04
CA ARG A 120 7.43 0.21 8.36
C ARG A 120 7.64 1.54 7.64
N TYR A 121 7.22 1.62 6.38
CA TYR A 121 7.29 2.85 5.61
C TYR A 121 6.47 3.97 6.26
N PHE A 122 5.21 3.70 6.61
CA PHE A 122 4.35 4.68 7.26
C PHE A 122 4.84 5.05 8.66
N GLU A 123 5.41 4.11 9.42
CA GLU A 123 6.06 4.41 10.71
C GLU A 123 7.21 5.41 10.54
N ALA A 124 8.01 5.26 9.49
CA ALA A 124 9.10 6.20 9.18
C ALA A 124 8.58 7.61 8.86
N LEU A 125 7.37 7.74 8.32
CA LEU A 125 6.77 9.03 7.99
C LEU A 125 6.39 9.88 9.22
N PHE A 126 6.30 9.30 10.41
CA PHE A 126 6.03 10.09 11.64
C PHE A 126 7.04 11.21 11.84
N ASN A 127 8.30 10.99 11.45
CA ASN A 127 9.37 11.98 11.58
C ASN A 127 9.21 13.18 10.63
N PHE A 128 8.35 13.06 9.63
CA PHE A 128 8.14 14.06 8.58
C PHE A 128 6.73 14.66 8.61
N ALA A 129 5.89 14.23 9.56
CA ALA A 129 4.52 14.71 9.66
C ALA A 129 4.48 16.22 9.97
N ALA A 130 3.74 16.97 9.15
CA ALA A 130 3.64 18.42 9.26
C ALA A 130 2.96 18.90 10.55
N ASP A 131 2.00 18.14 11.05
CA ASP A 131 1.19 18.50 12.20
C ASP A 131 0.53 17.26 12.85
N LYS A 132 -0.26 17.51 13.89
CA LYS A 132 -1.01 16.44 14.59
C LYS A 132 -2.08 15.78 13.72
N ILE A 133 -2.61 16.50 12.73
CA ILE A 133 -3.59 15.95 11.79
C ILE A 133 -2.91 14.91 10.91
N ALA A 134 -1.72 15.23 10.38
CA ALA A 134 -0.91 14.31 9.60
C ALA A 134 -0.53 13.07 10.41
N VAL A 135 -0.07 13.24 11.64
CA VAL A 135 0.26 12.12 12.56
C VAL A 135 -0.95 11.18 12.70
N LYS A 136 -2.13 11.75 12.96
CA LYS A 136 -3.36 10.95 13.10
C LYS A 136 -3.69 10.16 11.83
N GLN A 137 -3.45 10.73 10.64
CA GLN A 137 -3.71 10.01 9.40
C GLN A 137 -2.69 8.89 9.15
N ILE A 138 -1.43 9.10 9.52
CA ILE A 138 -0.42 8.01 9.50
C ILE A 138 -0.87 6.86 10.40
N GLU A 139 -1.31 7.14 11.61
CA GLU A 139 -1.84 6.13 12.54
C GLU A 139 -3.01 5.35 11.94
N ARG A 140 -3.92 6.04 11.27
CA ARG A 140 -5.08 5.39 10.61
C ARG A 140 -4.64 4.48 9.47
N VAL A 141 -3.69 4.90 8.64
CA VAL A 141 -3.15 4.06 7.57
C VAL A 141 -2.46 2.82 8.17
N ILE A 142 -1.62 2.99 9.18
CA ILE A 142 -0.94 1.87 9.84
C ILE A 142 -1.97 0.88 10.41
N GLU A 143 -3.06 1.34 11.00
CA GLU A 143 -4.11 0.46 11.52
C GLU A 143 -4.80 -0.34 10.41
N GLU A 144 -5.05 0.28 9.25
CA GLU A 144 -5.58 -0.44 8.08
C GLU A 144 -4.58 -1.48 7.56
N GLU A 145 -3.31 -1.14 7.44
CA GLU A 145 -2.26 -2.07 6.99
C GLU A 145 -2.11 -3.26 7.97
N LYS A 146 -2.24 -3.03 9.26
CA LYS A 146 -2.27 -4.12 10.26
C LYS A 146 -3.47 -5.05 10.06
N HIS A 147 -4.61 -4.49 9.64
CA HIS A 147 -5.81 -5.26 9.30
C HIS A 147 -5.55 -6.15 8.08
N HIS A 148 -4.83 -5.62 7.07
CA HIS A 148 -4.43 -6.37 5.89
C HIS A 148 -3.51 -7.55 6.28
N VAL A 149 -2.51 -7.30 7.11
CA VAL A 149 -1.61 -8.35 7.63
C VAL A 149 -2.42 -9.44 8.34
N ALA A 150 -3.35 -9.07 9.23
CA ALA A 150 -4.16 -10.03 9.97
C ALA A 150 -5.02 -10.89 9.04
N THR A 151 -5.63 -10.30 8.02
CA THR A 151 -6.44 -11.01 7.03
C THR A 151 -5.62 -12.02 6.23
N LEU A 152 -4.44 -11.62 5.76
CA LEU A 152 -3.52 -12.49 5.02
C LEU A 152 -2.96 -13.61 5.92
N GLN A 153 -2.62 -13.29 7.15
CA GLN A 153 -2.11 -14.26 8.12
C GLN A 153 -3.17 -15.32 8.44
N GLU A 154 -4.42 -14.91 8.57
CA GLU A 154 -5.54 -15.84 8.77
C GLU A 154 -5.71 -16.79 7.58
N ALA A 155 -5.53 -16.29 6.35
CA ALA A 155 -5.54 -17.12 5.14
C ALA A 155 -4.37 -18.11 5.11
N LEU A 156 -3.18 -17.71 5.58
CA LEU A 156 -2.00 -18.57 5.69
C LEU A 156 -2.19 -19.70 6.70
N ASP A 157 -2.89 -19.43 7.80
CA ASP A 157 -3.07 -20.37 8.91
C ASP A 157 -4.15 -21.44 8.62
N LYS A 158 -4.87 -21.33 7.51
CA LYS A 158 -5.83 -22.33 7.03
C LYS A 158 -5.14 -23.39 6.17
#